data_38c62907f268a832f6e102a8c83fbc04
#
_entry.id   38c62907f268a832f6e102a8c83fbc04
#
_cell.length_a   1.000
_cell.length_b   1.000
_cell.length_c   1.000
_cell.angle_alpha   90.00
_cell.angle_beta   90.00
_cell.angle_gamma   90.00
#
_symmetry.space_group_name_H-M   'P 1'
#
loop_
_entity.id
_entity.type
_entity.pdbx_description
1 polymer ?
#
loop_
_entity_poly.entity_id
_entity_poly.type
_entity_poly.pdbx_seq_one_letter_code
_entity_poly.pdbx_strand_id
1 'polypeptide(L)'
;AWKAGGLWSNNPISIEKNFYFRFQAYFGSNDNGGDGLVFVLQPSGTNIPSPVFPTDKMKMGHFLAYDHVQGLEKSIGVEFDTYYWESPPNENRNDIREDHIAIVQNADILNPLQPNKTAVPALSTQGNIEDGRWHNIRIQYELITEGKATISVFFDDDFTPRTSYTWDLNQIPSVEQDMGLQTLTRVAYWGFTSATGDAFNKQSVRLVENVQYGIPGDNEYSRYKFN
;
A
#
# COMPACT_ATOMS: atom_id res chain seq x y z
N ALA A 1 0.75 -19.30 11.65
CA ALA A 1 2.11 -18.98 11.31
C ALA A 1 2.37 -19.30 9.83
N TRP A 2 3.21 -18.53 9.18
CA TRP A 2 3.64 -18.71 7.77
C TRP A 2 2.49 -18.76 6.79
N LYS A 3 1.77 -17.66 6.68
CA LYS A 3 0.72 -17.47 5.70
C LYS A 3 0.95 -16.17 4.94
N ALA A 4 0.66 -16.19 3.65
CA ALA A 4 0.68 -15.02 2.81
C ALA A 4 -0.58 -15.00 1.95
N GLY A 5 -1.05 -13.83 1.62
CA GLY A 5 -2.22 -13.64 0.77
C GLY A 5 -2.21 -12.30 0.06
N GLY A 6 -2.94 -12.25 -1.04
CA GLY A 6 -3.22 -11.03 -1.77
C GLY A 6 -4.69 -10.98 -2.18
N LEU A 7 -5.23 -9.79 -2.21
CA LEU A 7 -6.59 -9.49 -2.66
C LEU A 7 -6.53 -8.36 -3.67
N TRP A 8 -7.11 -8.56 -4.85
CA TRP A 8 -7.06 -7.60 -5.93
C TRP A 8 -8.46 -7.20 -6.40
N SER A 9 -8.61 -5.92 -6.71
CA SER A 9 -9.79 -5.41 -7.40
C SER A 9 -9.90 -6.02 -8.79
N ASN A 10 -11.11 -6.39 -9.21
CA ASN A 10 -11.37 -6.82 -10.58
C ASN A 10 -11.46 -5.63 -11.57
N ASN A 11 -11.67 -4.44 -11.07
CA ASN A 11 -11.80 -3.23 -11.88
C ASN A 11 -10.63 -2.29 -11.65
N PRO A 12 -9.99 -1.80 -12.71
CA PRO A 12 -8.96 -0.79 -12.59
C PRO A 12 -9.56 0.57 -12.25
N ILE A 13 -8.71 1.45 -11.74
CA ILE A 13 -8.99 2.87 -11.57
C ILE A 13 -8.08 3.68 -12.49
N SER A 14 -8.54 4.84 -12.95
CA SER A 14 -7.68 5.77 -13.67
C SER A 14 -6.72 6.46 -12.72
N ILE A 15 -5.42 6.40 -13.00
CA ILE A 15 -4.39 7.18 -12.29
C ILE A 15 -4.17 8.55 -12.93
N GLU A 16 -4.95 8.91 -13.93
CA GLU A 16 -5.00 10.25 -14.54
C GLU A 16 -6.10 11.13 -13.92
N LYS A 17 -6.72 10.65 -12.84
CA LYS A 17 -7.73 11.36 -12.06
C LYS A 17 -7.38 11.29 -10.58
N ASN A 18 -7.82 12.31 -9.84
CA ASN A 18 -7.71 12.29 -8.40
C ASN A 18 -8.65 11.24 -7.81
N PHE A 19 -8.22 10.59 -6.74
CA PHE A 19 -9.05 9.64 -6.00
C PHE A 19 -8.60 9.53 -4.55
N TYR A 20 -9.44 8.91 -3.74
CA TYR A 20 -9.03 8.42 -2.43
C TYR A 20 -9.68 7.07 -2.13
N PHE A 21 -9.01 6.31 -1.29
CA PHE A 21 -9.52 5.12 -0.63
C PHE A 21 -9.68 5.40 0.85
N ARG A 22 -10.83 5.04 1.41
CA ARG A 22 -11.02 4.92 2.84
C ARG A 22 -11.30 3.47 3.17
N PHE A 23 -10.56 2.94 4.09
CA PHE A 23 -10.75 1.59 4.59
C PHE A 23 -10.41 1.53 6.08
N GLN A 24 -10.82 0.45 6.71
CA GLN A 24 -10.38 0.15 8.05
C GLN A 24 -9.50 -1.09 8.02
N ALA A 25 -8.40 -1.05 8.76
CA ALA A 25 -7.51 -2.16 8.98
C ALA A 25 -7.50 -2.56 10.46
N TYR A 26 -7.43 -3.85 10.68
CA TYR A 26 -7.23 -4.47 11.99
C TYR A 26 -5.91 -5.23 11.94
N PHE A 27 -4.99 -4.88 12.80
CA PHE A 27 -3.63 -5.45 12.78
C PHE A 27 -3.43 -6.56 13.81
N GLY A 28 -4.42 -6.82 14.64
CA GLY A 28 -4.34 -7.83 15.68
C GLY A 28 -4.48 -7.26 17.08
N SER A 29 -4.12 -8.07 18.07
CA SER A 29 -4.16 -7.69 19.49
C SER A 29 -2.94 -8.22 20.26
N ASN A 30 -1.89 -8.59 19.56
CA ASN A 30 -0.65 -9.08 20.14
C ASN A 30 0.52 -8.25 19.63
N ASP A 31 1.07 -7.41 20.49
CA ASP A 31 2.21 -6.52 20.25
C ASP A 31 3.53 -7.24 19.85
N ASN A 32 3.58 -8.56 20.02
CA ASN A 32 4.68 -9.38 19.52
C ASN A 32 4.25 -10.20 18.27
N GLY A 33 3.16 -9.77 17.65
CA GLY A 33 2.64 -10.36 16.41
C GLY A 33 3.37 -9.85 15.19
N GLY A 34 2.77 -10.01 14.03
CA GLY A 34 3.32 -9.56 12.74
C GLY A 34 2.57 -10.18 11.55
N ASP A 35 2.98 -9.90 10.33
CA ASP A 35 4.02 -8.92 9.94
C ASP A 35 3.40 -7.56 9.56
N GLY A 36 2.13 -7.52 9.17
CA GLY A 36 1.44 -6.30 8.71
C GLY A 36 0.74 -6.49 7.38
N LEU A 37 0.48 -5.41 6.69
CA LEU A 37 -0.18 -5.41 5.37
C LEU A 37 0.33 -4.27 4.48
N VAL A 38 0.15 -4.43 3.16
CA VAL A 38 0.44 -3.39 2.17
C VAL A 38 -0.80 -3.11 1.34
N PHE A 39 -1.20 -1.84 1.22
CA PHE A 39 -2.11 -1.39 0.17
C PHE A 39 -1.30 -1.15 -1.10
N VAL A 40 -1.76 -1.66 -2.24
CA VAL A 40 -1.00 -1.66 -3.49
C VAL A 40 -1.81 -1.06 -4.64
N LEU A 41 -1.14 -0.24 -5.45
CA LEU A 41 -1.58 0.15 -6.79
C LEU A 41 -0.61 -0.44 -7.81
N GLN A 42 -1.12 -1.21 -8.80
CA GLN A 42 -0.28 -1.90 -9.78
C GLN A 42 -0.94 -1.92 -11.17
N PRO A 43 -0.16 -1.82 -12.26
CA PRO A 43 -0.67 -1.80 -13.62
C PRO A 43 -0.78 -3.19 -14.28
N SER A 44 -0.35 -4.25 -13.63
CA SER A 44 -0.14 -5.58 -14.24
C SER A 44 -1.43 -6.39 -14.43
N GLY A 45 -2.57 -5.90 -13.95
CA GLY A 45 -3.87 -6.56 -14.12
C GLY A 45 -4.30 -7.43 -12.96
N THR A 46 -5.27 -8.31 -13.19
CA THR A 46 -5.89 -9.16 -12.16
C THR A 46 -5.19 -10.51 -11.99
N ASN A 47 -4.37 -10.92 -12.95
CA ASN A 47 -3.68 -12.20 -12.93
C ASN A 47 -2.35 -12.15 -12.16
N ILE A 48 -2.35 -11.53 -11.00
CA ILE A 48 -1.20 -11.50 -10.12
C ILE A 48 -1.09 -12.85 -9.40
N PRO A 49 0.05 -13.54 -9.49
CA PRO A 49 0.23 -14.81 -8.80
C PRO A 49 0.09 -14.65 -7.28
N SER A 50 -0.26 -15.74 -6.62
CA SER A 50 -0.19 -15.77 -5.15
C SER A 50 1.23 -15.54 -4.68
N PRO A 51 1.42 -14.83 -3.56
CA PRO A 51 2.74 -14.67 -2.95
C PRO A 51 3.41 -16.03 -2.69
N VAL A 52 4.70 -16.10 -2.98
CA VAL A 52 5.50 -17.30 -2.73
C VAL A 52 6.45 -17.02 -1.58
N PHE A 53 6.40 -17.84 -0.54
CA PHE A 53 7.34 -17.72 0.56
C PHE A 53 8.78 -17.96 0.09
N PRO A 54 9.73 -17.13 0.52
CA PRO A 54 11.13 -17.40 0.29
C PRO A 54 11.52 -18.77 0.87
N THR A 55 12.34 -19.51 0.15
CA THR A 55 12.90 -20.78 0.65
C THR A 55 14.01 -20.56 1.66
N ASP A 56 14.58 -19.38 1.68
CA ASP A 56 15.64 -18.94 2.59
C ASP A 56 15.03 -18.23 3.80
N LYS A 57 15.15 -18.85 4.98
CA LYS A 57 14.65 -18.30 6.23
C LYS A 57 15.22 -16.93 6.60
N MET A 58 16.44 -16.61 6.17
CA MET A 58 17.06 -15.30 6.40
C MET A 58 16.38 -14.18 5.59
N LYS A 59 15.69 -14.52 4.50
CA LYS A 59 14.91 -13.57 3.69
C LYS A 59 13.46 -13.44 4.16
N MET A 60 13.04 -14.24 5.13
CA MET A 60 11.67 -14.28 5.64
C MET A 60 11.37 -13.17 6.67
N GLY A 61 12.37 -12.44 7.12
CA GLY A 61 12.23 -11.50 8.23
C GLY A 61 11.53 -10.18 7.91
N HIS A 62 11.25 -9.88 6.64
CA HIS A 62 10.45 -8.76 6.18
C HIS A 62 9.53 -9.26 5.08
N PHE A 63 8.44 -9.89 5.44
CA PHE A 63 7.57 -10.50 4.47
C PHE A 63 6.14 -9.99 4.62
N LEU A 64 5.84 -8.95 3.88
CA LEU A 64 4.47 -8.42 3.78
C LEU A 64 3.72 -8.98 2.56
N ALA A 65 4.25 -10.05 1.96
CA ALA A 65 3.76 -10.65 0.72
C ALA A 65 3.83 -9.72 -0.51
N TYR A 66 4.18 -8.46 -0.36
CA TYR A 66 4.33 -7.50 -1.44
C TYR A 66 5.64 -7.73 -2.22
N ASP A 67 6.72 -7.94 -1.54
CA ASP A 67 8.08 -8.13 -2.07
C ASP A 67 8.30 -9.50 -2.74
N HIS A 68 7.37 -10.42 -2.59
CA HIS A 68 7.46 -11.77 -3.13
C HIS A 68 6.30 -12.13 -4.08
N VAL A 69 5.69 -11.12 -4.70
CA VAL A 69 4.68 -11.28 -5.73
C VAL A 69 5.24 -10.87 -7.08
N GLN A 70 5.26 -11.77 -8.02
CA GLN A 70 5.63 -11.45 -9.41
C GLN A 70 4.58 -10.54 -10.04
N GLY A 71 5.01 -9.61 -10.88
CA GLY A 71 4.12 -8.69 -11.58
C GLY A 71 3.90 -7.36 -10.86
N LEU A 72 4.60 -7.09 -9.76
CA LEU A 72 4.51 -5.82 -9.03
C LEU A 72 5.69 -4.86 -9.30
N GLU A 73 6.48 -5.08 -10.33
CA GLU A 73 7.70 -4.32 -10.65
C GLU A 73 7.45 -2.85 -11.04
N LYS A 74 6.19 -2.47 -11.25
CA LYS A 74 5.78 -1.08 -11.54
C LYS A 74 4.69 -0.60 -10.60
N SER A 75 4.62 -1.19 -9.43
CA SER A 75 3.63 -0.86 -8.41
C SER A 75 4.13 0.21 -7.45
N ILE A 76 3.19 0.80 -6.74
CA ILE A 76 3.45 1.56 -5.52
C ILE A 76 2.63 0.94 -4.39
N GLY A 77 3.24 0.82 -3.22
CA GLY A 77 2.64 0.28 -2.01
C GLY A 77 2.62 1.30 -0.87
N VAL A 78 1.65 1.17 -0.02
CA VAL A 78 1.63 1.78 1.31
C VAL A 78 1.68 0.64 2.32
N GLU A 79 2.81 0.52 2.93
CA GLU A 79 3.13 -0.49 3.93
C GLU A 79 2.67 -0.04 5.31
N PHE A 80 2.11 -0.96 6.05
CA PHE A 80 1.80 -0.87 7.48
C PHE A 80 2.47 -2.06 8.13
N ASP A 81 3.68 -1.86 8.63
CA ASP A 81 4.50 -2.90 9.26
C ASP A 81 4.33 -2.85 10.78
N THR A 82 4.13 -4.01 11.38
CA THR A 82 3.92 -4.20 12.81
C THR A 82 4.98 -5.08 13.45
N TYR A 83 6.02 -5.44 12.71
CA TYR A 83 7.06 -6.32 13.21
C TYR A 83 8.45 -5.76 12.99
N TYR A 84 9.10 -5.31 14.05
CA TYR A 84 10.48 -4.85 13.99
C TYR A 84 11.44 -6.02 13.81
N TRP A 85 12.18 -5.99 12.71
CA TRP A 85 13.28 -6.91 12.47
C TRP A 85 14.63 -6.26 12.81
N GLU A 86 15.25 -6.71 13.89
CA GLU A 86 16.59 -6.27 14.24
C GLU A 86 17.60 -6.78 13.20
N SER A 87 18.01 -5.91 12.29
CA SER A 87 18.94 -6.24 11.22
C SER A 87 20.31 -6.62 11.81
N PRO A 88 20.96 -7.67 11.28
CA PRO A 88 22.37 -7.88 11.55
C PRO A 88 23.19 -6.62 11.21
N PRO A 89 24.34 -6.38 11.87
CA PRO A 89 25.13 -5.13 11.72
C PRO A 89 25.52 -4.76 10.30
N ASN A 90 25.43 -5.69 9.35
CA ASN A 90 25.80 -5.51 7.95
C ASN A 90 24.58 -5.37 6.99
N GLU A 91 23.38 -5.41 7.51
CA GLU A 91 22.16 -5.27 6.72
C GLU A 91 21.46 -3.96 7.09
N ASN A 92 21.34 -3.06 6.13
CA ASN A 92 20.56 -1.84 6.29
C ASN A 92 19.16 -2.08 5.72
N ARG A 93 18.18 -2.32 6.57
CA ARG A 93 16.81 -2.60 6.17
C ARG A 93 15.88 -1.39 6.27
N ASN A 94 16.40 -0.26 6.78
CA ASN A 94 15.62 0.97 7.00
C ASN A 94 14.35 0.77 7.85
N ASP A 95 14.37 -0.27 8.67
CA ASP A 95 13.28 -0.61 9.57
C ASP A 95 13.39 0.17 10.88
N ILE A 96 12.25 0.54 11.47
CA ILE A 96 12.18 1.25 12.75
C ILE A 96 11.43 0.41 13.77
N ARG A 97 11.68 0.65 15.07
CA ARG A 97 11.11 -0.17 16.16
C ARG A 97 9.61 0.04 16.37
N GLU A 98 9.13 1.20 16.00
CA GLU A 98 7.72 1.54 16.10
C GLU A 98 6.95 0.90 14.96
N ASP A 99 5.71 0.47 15.21
CA ASP A 99 4.77 0.15 14.15
C ASP A 99 4.70 1.33 13.19
N HIS A 100 4.90 1.08 11.91
CA HIS A 100 5.21 2.15 11.00
C HIS A 100 4.50 2.10 9.65
N ILE A 101 4.57 3.22 8.96
CA ILE A 101 4.08 3.40 7.61
C ILE A 101 5.25 3.72 6.69
N ALA A 102 5.35 2.99 5.59
CA ALA A 102 6.26 3.32 4.52
C ALA A 102 5.54 3.40 3.17
N ILE A 103 5.97 4.32 2.31
CA ILE A 103 5.59 4.31 0.90
C ILE A 103 6.74 3.65 0.16
N VAL A 104 6.42 2.58 -0.56
CA VAL A 104 7.37 1.68 -1.21
C VAL A 104 6.98 1.49 -2.67
N GLN A 105 7.88 1.01 -3.51
CA GLN A 105 7.58 0.77 -4.93
C GLN A 105 8.24 -0.50 -5.45
N ASN A 106 7.71 -1.02 -6.55
CA ASN A 106 8.34 -2.09 -7.34
C ASN A 106 8.61 -3.36 -6.54
N ALA A 107 7.72 -3.68 -5.60
CA ALA A 107 7.87 -4.82 -4.69
C ALA A 107 9.13 -4.74 -3.79
N ASP A 108 9.63 -3.54 -3.48
CA ASP A 108 10.78 -3.33 -2.63
C ASP A 108 10.35 -2.64 -1.32
N ILE A 109 10.22 -3.42 -0.25
CA ILE A 109 9.87 -2.93 1.09
C ILE A 109 11.09 -2.43 1.87
N LEU A 110 12.30 -2.72 1.42
CA LEU A 110 13.52 -2.36 2.13
C LEU A 110 13.97 -0.92 1.86
N ASN A 111 13.39 -0.27 0.85
CA ASN A 111 13.75 1.07 0.43
C ASN A 111 12.53 2.01 0.42
N PRO A 112 12.08 2.50 1.59
CA PRO A 112 11.03 3.50 1.67
C PRO A 112 11.33 4.74 0.81
N LEU A 113 10.30 5.29 0.20
CA LEU A 113 10.41 6.45 -0.71
C LEU A 113 10.40 7.79 0.03
N GLN A 114 10.05 7.80 1.30
CA GLN A 114 10.04 9.01 2.14
C GLN A 114 11.43 9.65 2.22
N PRO A 115 11.50 10.93 2.61
CA PRO A 115 12.77 11.60 2.84
C PRO A 115 13.69 10.79 3.75
N ASN A 116 14.96 10.70 3.39
CA ASN A 116 15.98 9.89 4.06
C ASN A 116 15.77 8.36 3.98
N LYS A 117 14.84 7.88 3.15
CA LYS A 117 14.52 6.45 3.02
C LYS A 117 14.17 5.79 4.37
N THR A 118 13.44 6.49 5.20
CA THR A 118 13.06 6.01 6.53
C THR A 118 11.54 6.00 6.63
N ALA A 119 10.97 4.92 7.14
CA ALA A 119 9.56 4.81 7.50
C ALA A 119 9.18 5.85 8.59
N VAL A 120 7.90 6.08 8.77
CA VAL A 120 7.39 6.96 9.83
C VAL A 120 6.52 6.17 10.80
N PRO A 121 6.59 6.42 12.12
CA PRO A 121 5.70 5.76 13.06
C PRO A 121 4.23 5.92 12.66
N ALA A 122 3.45 4.86 12.74
CA ALA A 122 2.03 4.87 12.35
C ALA A 122 1.22 5.86 13.20
N LEU A 123 1.50 5.90 14.49
CA LEU A 123 0.88 6.85 15.41
C LEU A 123 1.75 8.10 15.61
N SER A 124 1.11 9.23 15.87
CA SER A 124 1.81 10.49 16.18
C SER A 124 2.41 10.52 17.59
N THR A 125 1.95 9.64 18.45
CA THR A 125 2.47 9.38 19.79
C THR A 125 3.03 7.98 19.85
N GLN A 126 3.89 7.68 20.82
CA GLN A 126 4.29 6.29 21.06
C GLN A 126 3.05 5.42 21.26
N GLY A 127 2.98 4.31 20.56
CA GLY A 127 1.86 3.38 20.65
C GLY A 127 1.99 2.27 19.64
N ASN A 128 1.15 1.30 19.80
CA ASN A 128 1.05 0.06 19.08
C ASN A 128 -0.27 0.06 18.30
N ILE A 129 -0.25 -0.32 17.04
CA ILE A 129 -1.47 -0.45 16.23
C ILE A 129 -2.08 -1.86 16.28
N GLU A 130 -1.41 -2.81 16.89
CA GLU A 130 -1.94 -4.14 17.22
C GLU A 130 -2.70 -4.13 18.55
N ASP A 131 -3.51 -3.12 18.75
CA ASP A 131 -4.23 -2.80 19.99
C ASP A 131 -5.63 -3.42 20.09
N GLY A 132 -5.96 -4.30 19.13
CA GLY A 132 -7.26 -4.97 19.11
C GLY A 132 -8.40 -4.12 18.55
N ARG A 133 -8.11 -2.97 17.93
CA ARG A 133 -9.09 -2.05 17.34
C ARG A 133 -8.99 -1.99 15.82
N TRP A 134 -10.01 -1.43 15.20
CA TRP A 134 -10.00 -1.08 13.80
C TRP A 134 -9.48 0.36 13.64
N HIS A 135 -8.44 0.53 12.84
CA HIS A 135 -7.86 1.82 12.48
C HIS A 135 -8.45 2.34 11.18
N ASN A 136 -8.74 3.64 11.13
CA ASN A 136 -9.24 4.30 9.93
C ASN A 136 -8.06 4.78 9.11
N ILE A 137 -8.03 4.38 7.84
CA ILE A 137 -6.97 4.72 6.91
C ILE A 137 -7.57 5.40 5.69
N ARG A 138 -6.94 6.50 5.26
CA ARG A 138 -7.23 7.13 3.99
C ARG A 138 -5.96 7.26 3.17
N ILE A 139 -5.99 6.71 1.97
CA ILE A 139 -4.97 6.92 0.95
C ILE A 139 -5.53 7.91 -0.04
N GLN A 140 -4.93 9.08 -0.14
CA GLN A 140 -5.31 10.14 -1.07
C GLN A 140 -4.29 10.25 -2.19
N TYR A 141 -4.80 10.30 -3.41
CA TYR A 141 -4.01 10.43 -4.63
C TYR A 141 -4.43 11.69 -5.35
N GLU A 142 -3.48 12.58 -5.61
CA GLU A 142 -3.72 13.87 -6.24
C GLU A 142 -2.70 14.14 -7.33
N LEU A 143 -3.19 14.38 -8.54
CA LEU A 143 -2.36 14.82 -9.65
C LEU A 143 -1.81 16.22 -9.36
N ILE A 144 -0.50 16.38 -9.48
CA ILE A 144 0.17 17.68 -9.37
C ILE A 144 0.34 18.28 -10.76
N THR A 145 0.83 17.46 -11.69
CA THR A 145 1.07 17.81 -13.08
C THR A 145 0.88 16.56 -13.93
N GLU A 146 0.88 16.72 -15.25
CA GLU A 146 0.98 15.57 -16.15
C GLU A 146 2.23 14.75 -15.79
N GLY A 147 2.03 13.46 -15.51
CA GLY A 147 3.09 12.51 -15.15
C GLY A 147 3.55 12.51 -13.69
N LYS A 148 2.95 13.30 -12.78
CA LYS A 148 3.26 13.27 -11.36
C LYS A 148 2.02 13.35 -10.49
N ALA A 149 2.00 12.55 -9.41
CA ALA A 149 0.94 12.58 -8.41
C ALA A 149 1.51 12.53 -7.00
N THR A 150 0.81 13.14 -6.05
CA THR A 150 1.09 12.96 -4.62
C THR A 150 0.22 11.84 -4.07
N ILE A 151 0.84 10.93 -3.34
CA ILE A 151 0.17 9.97 -2.49
C ILE A 151 0.34 10.42 -1.05
N SER A 152 -0.77 10.61 -0.35
CA SER A 152 -0.80 11.01 1.05
C SER A 152 -1.53 9.96 1.88
N VAL A 153 -0.94 9.58 3.00
CA VAL A 153 -1.46 8.54 3.88
C VAL A 153 -1.91 9.17 5.20
N PHE A 154 -3.17 8.95 5.53
CA PHE A 154 -3.78 9.38 6.79
C PHE A 154 -4.10 8.15 7.63
N PHE A 155 -3.80 8.22 8.91
CA PHE A 155 -3.99 7.12 9.84
C PHE A 155 -4.65 7.65 11.13
N ASP A 156 -5.87 7.23 11.39
CA ASP A 156 -6.74 7.68 12.50
C ASP A 156 -6.93 9.20 12.60
N ASP A 157 -6.47 9.95 11.62
CA ASP A 157 -6.60 11.40 11.49
C ASP A 157 -6.91 11.74 10.03
N ASP A 158 -8.03 12.41 9.79
CA ASP A 158 -8.45 12.79 8.44
C ASP A 158 -7.86 14.14 7.97
N PHE A 159 -7.14 14.85 8.82
CA PHE A 159 -6.68 16.20 8.53
C PHE A 159 -5.18 16.28 8.23
N THR A 160 -4.38 15.53 8.94
CA THR A 160 -2.92 15.58 8.84
C THR A 160 -2.37 14.26 8.30
N PRO A 161 -1.76 14.24 7.10
CA PRO A 161 -1.15 13.02 6.61
C PRO A 161 0.03 12.60 7.47
N ARG A 162 0.15 11.32 7.73
CA ARG A 162 1.32 10.75 8.42
C ARG A 162 2.55 10.80 7.55
N THR A 163 2.36 10.57 6.24
CA THR A 163 3.42 10.65 5.25
C THR A 163 2.85 10.96 3.87
N SER A 164 3.68 11.47 2.99
CA SER A 164 3.35 11.73 1.59
C SER A 164 4.56 11.50 0.70
N TYR A 165 4.29 11.15 -0.56
CA TYR A 165 5.32 10.98 -1.57
C TYR A 165 4.81 11.44 -2.94
N THR A 166 5.69 12.06 -3.74
CA THR A 166 5.40 12.40 -5.13
C THR A 166 5.86 11.29 -6.05
N TRP A 167 4.91 10.57 -6.63
CA TRP A 167 5.15 9.45 -7.53
C TRP A 167 5.31 9.94 -8.98
N ASP A 168 6.32 9.42 -9.67
CA ASP A 168 6.54 9.66 -11.10
C ASP A 168 5.76 8.61 -11.91
N LEU A 169 4.72 9.06 -12.60
CA LEU A 169 3.82 8.22 -13.40
C LEU A 169 4.39 7.85 -14.76
N ASN A 170 5.50 8.46 -15.20
CA ASN A 170 6.08 8.18 -16.51
C ASN A 170 6.62 6.73 -16.60
N GLN A 171 6.83 6.09 -15.46
CA GLN A 171 7.24 4.69 -15.40
C GLN A 171 6.07 3.71 -15.59
N ILE A 172 4.83 4.19 -15.51
CA ILE A 172 3.62 3.37 -15.68
C ILE A 172 3.24 3.38 -17.18
N PRO A 173 3.15 2.22 -17.82
CA PRO A 173 2.73 2.17 -19.21
C PRO A 173 1.28 2.65 -19.37
N SER A 174 1.03 3.40 -20.44
CA SER A 174 -0.34 3.67 -20.87
C SER A 174 -0.95 2.40 -21.44
N VAL A 175 -2.18 2.09 -21.09
CA VAL A 175 -2.93 0.96 -21.63
C VAL A 175 -3.91 1.49 -22.67
N GLU A 176 -3.90 0.93 -23.87
CA GLU A 176 -4.99 1.16 -24.82
C GLU A 176 -6.25 0.52 -24.23
N GLN A 177 -7.19 1.32 -23.80
CA GLN A 177 -8.54 0.81 -23.56
C GLN A 177 -9.23 0.68 -24.90
N ASP A 178 -9.53 -0.56 -25.28
CA ASP A 178 -10.33 -0.91 -26.45
C ASP A 178 -11.81 -0.55 -26.20
N MET A 179 -12.10 0.75 -26.20
CA MET A 179 -13.45 1.30 -26.13
C MET A 179 -13.78 2.19 -27.33
N GLY A 180 -13.09 2.02 -28.45
CA GLY A 180 -13.41 2.72 -29.70
C GLY A 180 -13.07 4.22 -29.71
N LEU A 181 -12.46 4.75 -28.67
CA LEU A 181 -11.90 6.09 -28.57
C LEU A 181 -10.40 5.96 -28.28
N GLN A 182 -9.59 6.46 -29.18
CA GLN A 182 -8.11 6.42 -29.12
C GLN A 182 -7.55 7.31 -28.01
N THR A 183 -7.94 7.08 -26.77
CA THR A 183 -7.37 7.78 -25.62
C THR A 183 -6.56 6.76 -24.83
N LEU A 184 -5.24 6.87 -24.92
CA LEU A 184 -4.32 6.13 -24.04
C LEU A 184 -4.55 6.61 -22.61
N THR A 185 -5.03 5.76 -21.73
CA THR A 185 -5.24 6.06 -20.32
C THR A 185 -4.31 5.21 -19.48
N ARG A 186 -3.76 5.79 -18.42
CA ARG A 186 -3.03 5.04 -17.41
C ARG A 186 -4.01 4.57 -16.35
N VAL A 187 -3.99 3.28 -16.10
CA VAL A 187 -4.85 2.64 -15.09
C VAL A 187 -4.02 1.82 -14.13
N ALA A 188 -4.53 1.68 -12.91
CA ALA A 188 -3.97 0.77 -11.92
C ALA A 188 -5.09 -0.10 -11.31
N TYR A 189 -4.76 -1.33 -10.99
CA TYR A 189 -5.55 -2.18 -10.12
C TYR A 189 -5.08 -1.95 -8.69
N TRP A 190 -6.00 -1.98 -7.76
CA TRP A 190 -5.68 -1.83 -6.35
C TRP A 190 -5.92 -3.13 -5.59
N GLY A 191 -5.26 -3.26 -4.48
CA GLY A 191 -5.41 -4.44 -3.65
C GLY A 191 -4.63 -4.35 -2.36
N PHE A 192 -4.57 -5.48 -1.69
CA PHE A 192 -3.85 -5.64 -0.44
C PHE A 192 -3.02 -6.91 -0.48
N THR A 193 -1.85 -6.87 0.12
CA THR A 193 -1.06 -8.04 0.47
C THR A 193 -0.84 -8.07 1.97
N SER A 194 -0.64 -9.25 2.53
CA SER A 194 -0.35 -9.45 3.94
C SER A 194 0.32 -10.78 4.15
N ALA A 195 1.17 -10.86 5.15
CA ALA A 195 1.81 -12.08 5.56
C ALA A 195 1.93 -12.21 7.07
N THR A 196 2.30 -13.42 7.51
CA THR A 196 2.64 -13.75 8.88
C THR A 196 3.81 -14.72 8.89
N GLY A 197 4.75 -14.51 9.79
CA GLY A 197 5.90 -15.36 10.01
C GLY A 197 5.79 -16.25 11.26
N ASP A 198 6.86 -16.34 12.01
CA ASP A 198 6.88 -16.91 13.37
C ASP A 198 6.12 -16.01 14.35
N ALA A 199 6.27 -14.71 14.24
CA ALA A 199 5.33 -13.74 14.74
C ALA A 199 4.07 -13.74 13.86
N PHE A 200 2.89 -13.62 14.45
CA PHE A 200 1.65 -13.62 13.70
C PHE A 200 0.52 -12.90 14.44
N ASN A 201 -0.33 -12.27 13.66
CA ASN A 201 -1.59 -11.70 14.08
C ASN A 201 -2.71 -12.06 13.12
N LYS A 202 -3.94 -11.83 13.55
CA LYS A 202 -5.07 -11.78 12.64
C LYS A 202 -5.10 -10.39 12.01
N GLN A 203 -4.79 -10.30 10.74
CA GLN A 203 -4.93 -9.05 9.97
C GLN A 203 -6.21 -9.08 9.14
N SER A 204 -6.90 -7.98 9.10
CA SER A 204 -8.15 -7.88 8.36
C SER A 204 -8.33 -6.48 7.79
N VAL A 205 -8.98 -6.40 6.64
CA VAL A 205 -9.33 -5.14 5.98
C VAL A 205 -10.82 -5.16 5.67
N ARG A 206 -11.46 -4.02 5.82
CA ARG A 206 -12.78 -3.77 5.26
C ARG A 206 -12.78 -2.43 4.53
N LEU A 207 -13.22 -2.44 3.28
CA LEU A 207 -13.30 -1.24 2.48
C LEU A 207 -14.54 -0.45 2.91
N VAL A 208 -14.34 0.83 3.15
CA VAL A 208 -15.41 1.75 3.51
C VAL A 208 -15.89 2.48 2.27
N GLU A 209 -14.98 3.07 1.51
CA GLU A 209 -15.30 3.75 0.26
C GLU A 209 -14.08 3.87 -0.65
N ASN A 210 -14.36 3.93 -1.96
CA ASN A 210 -13.43 4.37 -2.99
C ASN A 210 -14.13 5.47 -3.80
N VAL A 211 -13.51 6.63 -3.89
CA VAL A 211 -14.04 7.77 -4.62
C VAL A 211 -13.01 8.28 -5.60
N GLN A 212 -13.38 8.27 -6.87
CA GLN A 212 -12.66 9.03 -7.89
C GLN A 212 -13.33 10.39 -8.06
N TYR A 213 -12.55 11.44 -8.13
CA TYR A 213 -13.01 12.77 -8.42
C TYR A 213 -12.09 13.43 -9.46
N GLY A 214 -12.68 14.32 -10.26
CA GLY A 214 -11.96 14.99 -11.33
C GLY A 214 -10.87 15.93 -10.82
N ILE A 215 -10.07 16.45 -11.75
CA ILE A 215 -9.19 17.60 -11.51
C ILE A 215 -10.06 18.75 -11.01
N PRO A 216 -9.58 19.65 -10.11
CA PRO A 216 -10.36 20.80 -9.68
C PRO A 216 -10.94 21.58 -10.87
N GLY A 217 -12.27 21.54 -11.01
CA GLY A 217 -12.99 22.10 -12.16
C GLY A 217 -13.90 21.10 -12.90
N ASP A 218 -13.71 19.80 -12.74
CA ASP A 218 -14.61 18.78 -13.26
C ASP A 218 -15.71 18.44 -12.24
N ASN A 219 -16.98 18.61 -12.65
CA ASN A 219 -18.14 18.34 -11.81
C ASN A 219 -18.60 16.87 -11.77
N GLU A 220 -17.77 15.93 -12.24
CA GLU A 220 -18.13 14.51 -12.25
C GLU A 220 -17.53 13.76 -11.05
N TYR A 221 -18.38 13.55 -10.04
CA TYR A 221 -18.12 12.60 -8.95
C TYR A 221 -18.70 11.23 -9.30
N SER A 222 -17.84 10.25 -9.57
CA SER A 222 -18.28 8.85 -9.61
C SER A 222 -18.00 8.19 -8.26
N ARG A 223 -19.06 7.88 -7.51
CA ARG A 223 -18.97 7.09 -6.27
C ARG A 223 -19.23 5.63 -6.59
N TYR A 224 -18.25 4.78 -6.34
CA TYR A 224 -18.45 3.35 -6.30
C TYR A 224 -18.66 2.94 -4.84
N LYS A 225 -19.87 2.55 -4.48
CA LYS A 225 -20.13 1.87 -3.20
C LYS A 225 -20.05 0.38 -3.47
N PHE A 226 -19.21 -0.30 -2.73
CA PHE A 226 -19.18 -1.75 -2.69
C PHE A 226 -20.15 -2.21 -1.59
N ASN A 227 -21.15 -3.02 -1.98
CA ASN A 227 -22.06 -3.70 -1.04
C ASN A 227 -21.44 -5.02 -0.60
#